data_8bcd742f5533952dccbe46cbea3cc1f5
#
_entry.id   8bcd742f5533952dccbe46cbea3cc1f5
#
_cell.length_a   1.000
_cell.length_b   1.000
_cell.length_c   1.000
_cell.angle_alpha   90.00
_cell.angle_beta   90.00
_cell.angle_gamma   90.00
#
_symmetry.space_group_name_H-M   'P 1'
#
loop_
_entity.id
_entity.type
_entity.pdbx_description
1 polymer ?
#
loop_
_entity_poly.entity_id
_entity_poly.type
_entity_poly.pdbx_seq_one_letter_code
_entity_poly.pdbx_strand_id
1 'polypeptide(L)'
;MGFDPADTPGAHGPPLFDAIFKREPEDFCVEEELALEPGSAGEHLWIFARKRLLDTADVVALLQRVYTVGSADVGVSGLKDRRAVTEQWFSVRTPLGIAPLDEALAAGEPIAMIGASNRASQGASPHAVSARGQVEILRHVRHGRKLRRGSHRANRFAVVLRDIRPRVAAGDPAAVSVAETAGSPEFRSRVAARVRQISELGFPNFFGPQRFGRDGRNVERALQHFRQPRKRLSRTQRSLYLSAARSALFNRVLAARVREGSWLRLQVGEPAVLAGSQSFFMPSGDNVEPAAGGELRERLALGDIHPSAPWWGRGKPLATGACLEQETALLADAQALREGLEQAGLDQARRATRVLVGVIESRWLDDRSLGLRFSLPSGTFATSLLAELGVCVPADSRVNNNEVEK
;
A
#
# COMPACT_ATOMS: atom_id res chain seq x y z
N MET A 1 -15.23 7.14 -22.62
CA MET A 1 -15.28 6.10 -21.57
C MET A 1 -14.66 6.67 -20.32
N GLY A 2 -15.38 6.67 -19.20
CA GLY A 2 -14.86 7.19 -17.94
C GLY A 2 -13.69 6.34 -17.47
N PHE A 3 -12.60 7.00 -17.08
CA PHE A 3 -11.44 6.35 -16.49
C PHE A 3 -11.82 5.90 -15.06
N ASP A 4 -11.81 4.59 -14.81
CA ASP A 4 -11.97 4.02 -13.46
C ASP A 4 -10.58 3.77 -12.85
N PRO A 5 -10.17 4.55 -11.84
CA PRO A 5 -8.89 4.33 -11.17
C PRO A 5 -8.84 3.03 -10.37
N ALA A 6 -9.99 2.38 -10.14
CA ALA A 6 -10.09 1.10 -9.46
C ALA A 6 -10.01 -0.09 -10.43
N ASP A 7 -9.92 0.15 -11.75
CA ASP A 7 -9.70 -0.89 -12.77
C ASP A 7 -8.30 -1.49 -12.62
N THR A 8 -8.19 -2.53 -11.82
CA THR A 8 -6.95 -3.22 -11.50
C THR A 8 -7.11 -4.70 -11.84
N PRO A 9 -6.86 -5.11 -13.11
CA PRO A 9 -6.99 -6.49 -13.53
C PRO A 9 -6.02 -7.40 -12.78
N GLY A 10 -6.46 -8.62 -12.43
CA GLY A 10 -5.61 -9.64 -11.84
C GLY A 10 -4.61 -10.17 -12.86
N ALA A 11 -3.34 -10.23 -12.49
CA ALA A 11 -2.25 -10.69 -13.35
C ALA A 11 -2.11 -12.21 -13.39
N HIS A 12 -2.59 -12.88 -12.34
CA HIS A 12 -2.50 -14.32 -12.16
C HIS A 12 -3.83 -15.04 -12.48
N GLY A 13 -4.77 -14.34 -13.14
CA GLY A 13 -6.08 -14.86 -13.50
C GLY A 13 -7.22 -14.30 -12.64
N PRO A 14 -8.45 -14.80 -12.82
CA PRO A 14 -9.61 -14.28 -12.11
C PRO A 14 -9.51 -14.51 -10.60
N PRO A 15 -10.21 -13.70 -9.79
CA PRO A 15 -10.31 -13.88 -8.35
C PRO A 15 -10.85 -15.27 -8.00
N LEU A 16 -10.19 -15.97 -7.07
CA LEU A 16 -10.56 -17.32 -6.66
C LEU A 16 -11.74 -17.35 -5.68
N PHE A 17 -11.92 -16.27 -4.91
CA PHE A 17 -12.93 -16.21 -3.85
C PHE A 17 -13.35 -14.77 -3.53
N ASP A 18 -14.46 -14.65 -2.81
CA ASP A 18 -14.84 -13.47 -2.05
C ASP A 18 -14.43 -13.67 -0.60
N ALA A 19 -13.93 -12.62 0.07
CA ALA A 19 -13.56 -12.67 1.48
C ALA A 19 -13.76 -11.31 2.17
N ILE A 20 -13.81 -11.35 3.50
CA ILE A 20 -13.79 -10.16 4.35
C ILE A 20 -12.41 -10.06 5.01
N PHE A 21 -11.82 -8.87 5.04
CA PHE A 21 -10.64 -8.59 5.86
C PHE A 21 -10.91 -7.42 6.81
N LYS A 22 -10.09 -7.29 7.86
CA LYS A 22 -10.28 -6.27 8.91
C LYS A 22 -11.67 -6.36 9.59
N ARG A 23 -12.18 -7.59 9.82
CA ARG A 23 -13.37 -7.76 10.64
C ARG A 23 -13.06 -7.30 12.05
N GLU A 24 -11.97 -7.82 12.60
CA GLU A 24 -11.35 -7.35 13.83
C GLU A 24 -10.03 -6.61 13.52
N PRO A 25 -9.54 -5.72 14.39
CA PRO A 25 -8.23 -5.08 14.21
C PRO A 25 -7.09 -6.09 14.06
N GLU A 26 -7.18 -7.21 14.75
CA GLU A 26 -6.22 -8.32 14.77
C GLU A 26 -6.17 -9.10 13.43
N ASP A 27 -7.18 -8.94 12.58
CA ASP A 27 -7.18 -9.52 11.23
C ASP A 27 -6.21 -8.78 10.29
N PHE A 28 -5.66 -7.65 10.71
CA PHE A 28 -4.74 -6.87 9.90
C PHE A 28 -3.62 -6.29 10.77
N CYS A 29 -2.58 -7.10 10.98
CA CYS A 29 -1.40 -6.70 11.71
C CYS A 29 -0.32 -6.20 10.75
N VAL A 30 0.36 -5.11 11.11
CA VAL A 30 1.44 -4.52 10.32
C VAL A 30 2.59 -4.13 11.23
N GLU A 31 3.76 -4.69 10.99
CA GLU A 31 5.01 -4.33 11.65
C GLU A 31 5.91 -3.55 10.69
N GLU A 32 6.42 -2.42 11.11
CA GLU A 32 7.31 -1.57 10.32
C GLU A 32 8.77 -2.01 10.48
N GLU A 33 9.44 -2.28 9.36
CA GLU A 33 10.87 -2.53 9.31
C GLU A 33 11.64 -1.27 8.91
N LEU A 34 12.57 -0.83 9.74
CA LEU A 34 13.43 0.30 9.40
C LEU A 34 14.54 -0.10 8.43
N ALA A 35 14.98 0.88 7.63
CA ALA A 35 16.18 0.77 6.81
C ALA A 35 17.47 1.07 7.61
N LEU A 36 17.33 1.68 8.78
CA LEU A 36 18.45 2.11 9.63
C LEU A 36 18.39 1.35 10.95
N GLU A 37 19.55 0.92 11.43
CA GLU A 37 19.67 0.35 12.77
C GLU A 37 19.43 1.46 13.82
N PRO A 38 18.67 1.17 14.88
CA PRO A 38 18.52 2.06 16.00
C PRO A 38 19.89 2.36 16.64
N GLY A 39 20.19 3.66 16.83
CA GLY A 39 21.43 4.08 17.49
C GLY A 39 21.41 3.86 19.00
N SER A 40 22.47 4.31 19.68
CA SER A 40 22.59 4.21 21.14
C SER A 40 22.68 5.56 21.84
N ALA A 41 22.82 6.68 21.12
CA ALA A 41 22.98 8.02 21.67
C ALA A 41 22.37 9.09 20.77
N GLY A 42 22.04 10.25 21.34
CA GLY A 42 21.54 11.41 20.60
C GLY A 42 20.34 12.11 21.26
N GLU A 43 19.91 13.21 20.64
CA GLU A 43 18.83 14.07 21.14
C GLU A 43 17.40 13.55 20.83
N HIS A 44 17.26 12.53 20.00
CA HIS A 44 15.98 11.93 19.67
C HIS A 44 15.79 10.63 20.43
N LEU A 45 14.62 10.46 21.03
CA LEU A 45 14.14 9.18 21.53
C LEU A 45 13.34 8.51 20.42
N TRP A 46 13.80 7.37 19.94
CA TRP A 46 13.04 6.53 19.03
C TRP A 46 12.24 5.51 19.81
N ILE A 47 10.94 5.48 19.55
CA ILE A 47 9.94 4.69 20.28
C ILE A 47 9.29 3.72 19.30
N PHE A 48 9.42 2.42 19.55
CA PHE A 48 8.69 1.39 18.83
C PHE A 48 7.42 1.08 19.60
N ALA A 49 6.28 1.38 18.98
CA ALA A 49 4.99 1.28 19.66
C ALA A 49 3.99 0.47 18.84
N ARG A 50 3.24 -0.38 19.53
CA ARG A 50 2.04 -1.05 19.00
C ARG A 50 0.83 -0.18 19.28
N LYS A 51 0.02 0.06 18.25
CA LYS A 51 -1.27 0.75 18.38
C LYS A 51 -2.40 -0.10 17.86
N ARG A 52 -3.56 0.04 18.47
CA ARG A 52 -4.81 -0.63 18.09
C ARG A 52 -5.92 0.41 18.01
N LEU A 53 -6.69 0.43 16.92
CA LEU A 53 -7.82 1.36 16.70
C LEU A 53 -7.48 2.86 16.80
N LEU A 54 -6.24 3.25 16.54
CA LEU A 54 -5.76 4.63 16.52
C LEU A 54 -5.12 4.97 15.19
N ASP A 55 -5.26 6.22 14.74
CA ASP A 55 -4.45 6.78 13.68
C ASP A 55 -3.02 7.05 14.15
N THR A 56 -2.07 7.10 13.22
CA THR A 56 -0.70 7.54 13.52
C THR A 56 -0.69 8.96 14.13
N ALA A 57 -1.61 9.83 13.67
CA ALA A 57 -1.74 11.19 14.20
C ALA A 57 -2.20 11.23 15.67
N ASP A 58 -3.03 10.29 16.11
CA ASP A 58 -3.48 10.18 17.50
C ASP A 58 -2.30 9.87 18.42
N VAL A 59 -1.42 8.95 17.98
CA VAL A 59 -0.20 8.60 18.73
C VAL A 59 0.79 9.77 18.75
N VAL A 60 0.96 10.49 17.63
CA VAL A 60 1.78 11.70 17.59
C VAL A 60 1.27 12.73 18.60
N ALA A 61 -0.03 13.01 18.63
CA ALA A 61 -0.63 13.94 19.59
C ALA A 61 -0.46 13.48 21.04
N LEU A 62 -0.49 12.18 21.30
CA LEU A 62 -0.22 11.60 22.61
C LEU A 62 1.23 11.85 23.03
N LEU A 63 2.20 11.52 22.15
CA LEU A 63 3.63 11.74 22.41
C LEU A 63 3.96 13.23 22.63
N GLN A 64 3.33 14.13 21.88
CA GLN A 64 3.48 15.57 22.09
C GLN A 64 3.06 16.00 23.51
N ARG A 65 1.96 15.47 24.02
CA ARG A 65 1.48 15.77 25.40
C ARG A 65 2.39 15.18 26.45
N VAL A 66 2.79 13.91 26.30
CA VAL A 66 3.64 13.21 27.28
C VAL A 66 4.99 13.87 27.43
N TYR A 67 5.61 14.24 26.31
CA TYR A 67 6.95 14.83 26.30
C TYR A 67 6.95 16.36 26.30
N THR A 68 5.77 16.99 26.30
CA THR A 68 5.61 18.45 26.28
C THR A 68 6.39 19.10 25.11
N VAL A 69 6.26 18.52 23.91
CA VAL A 69 6.98 18.94 22.70
C VAL A 69 6.04 19.38 21.57
N GLY A 70 6.57 20.15 20.62
CA GLY A 70 5.83 20.61 19.46
C GLY A 70 5.70 19.53 18.36
N SER A 71 4.82 19.77 17.38
CA SER A 71 4.64 18.86 16.23
C SER A 71 5.91 18.74 15.38
N ALA A 72 6.75 19.77 15.39
CA ALA A 72 8.03 19.76 14.70
C ALA A 72 9.04 18.79 15.34
N ASP A 73 8.86 18.40 16.59
CA ASP A 73 9.79 17.56 17.35
C ASP A 73 9.45 16.07 17.26
N VAL A 74 8.25 15.73 16.79
CA VAL A 74 7.83 14.33 16.59
C VAL A 74 8.00 13.92 15.12
N GLY A 75 8.62 12.76 14.88
CA GLY A 75 8.83 12.17 13.57
C GLY A 75 8.19 10.80 13.44
N VAL A 76 7.80 10.44 12.22
CA VAL A 76 7.27 9.11 11.84
C VAL A 76 7.84 8.71 10.48
N SER A 77 8.04 7.42 10.26
CA SER A 77 8.51 6.91 8.97
C SER A 77 7.37 6.69 7.97
N GLY A 78 6.17 6.32 8.46
CA GLY A 78 4.99 6.09 7.64
C GLY A 78 3.69 6.36 8.37
N LEU A 79 2.57 6.29 7.64
CA LEU A 79 1.23 6.30 8.22
C LEU A 79 0.70 4.86 8.24
N LYS A 80 0.02 4.49 9.31
CA LYS A 80 -0.57 3.16 9.50
C LYS A 80 -2.08 3.28 9.72
N ASP A 81 -2.79 2.27 9.22
CA ASP A 81 -4.24 2.19 9.31
C ASP A 81 -4.75 2.23 10.75
N ARG A 82 -5.93 2.84 10.93
CA ARG A 82 -6.62 2.90 12.22
C ARG A 82 -7.21 1.55 12.61
N ARG A 83 -7.96 0.89 11.69
CA ARG A 83 -8.58 -0.42 11.92
C ARG A 83 -7.57 -1.53 11.66
N ALA A 84 -6.60 -1.61 12.57
CA ALA A 84 -5.49 -2.55 12.50
C ALA A 84 -4.79 -2.59 13.85
N VAL A 85 -4.00 -3.62 14.07
CA VAL A 85 -2.92 -3.64 15.05
C VAL A 85 -1.64 -3.31 14.31
N THR A 86 -0.98 -2.22 14.67
CA THR A 86 0.23 -1.82 13.93
C THR A 86 1.37 -1.45 14.85
N GLU A 87 2.54 -1.93 14.52
CA GLU A 87 3.79 -1.65 15.21
C GLU A 87 4.63 -0.74 14.31
N GLN A 88 5.01 0.41 14.82
CA GLN A 88 5.78 1.40 14.07
C GLN A 88 6.69 2.22 14.95
N TRP A 89 7.68 2.83 14.31
CA TRP A 89 8.61 3.72 14.96
C TRP A 89 8.12 5.17 14.95
N PHE A 90 8.30 5.82 16.08
CA PHE A 90 8.17 7.26 16.30
C PHE A 90 9.51 7.81 16.76
N SER A 91 9.78 9.08 16.52
CA SER A 91 10.90 9.77 17.14
C SER A 91 10.41 11.03 17.84
N VAL A 92 10.89 11.29 19.03
CA VAL A 92 10.60 12.50 19.79
C VAL A 92 11.92 13.20 20.12
N ARG A 93 12.04 14.48 19.85
CA ARG A 93 13.21 15.26 20.25
C ARG A 93 13.09 15.59 21.73
N THR A 94 13.94 14.98 22.54
CA THR A 94 14.02 15.19 23.98
C THR A 94 15.47 15.46 24.36
N PRO A 95 15.93 16.73 24.33
CA PRO A 95 17.29 17.03 24.76
C PRO A 95 17.43 16.71 26.27
N LEU A 96 18.42 15.90 26.58
CA LEU A 96 18.96 15.54 27.88
C LEU A 96 17.97 15.68 29.08
N GLY A 97 17.38 14.61 29.46
CA GLY A 97 16.52 14.42 30.62
C GLY A 97 15.90 13.05 30.62
N ILE A 98 15.56 12.54 31.76
CA ILE A 98 14.87 11.27 31.94
C ILE A 98 13.55 11.37 31.19
N ALA A 99 13.39 10.55 30.17
CA ALA A 99 12.10 10.44 29.52
C ALA A 99 11.11 9.83 30.51
N PRO A 100 9.88 10.38 30.69
CA PRO A 100 8.89 9.84 31.61
C PRO A 100 8.59 8.36 31.44
N LEU A 101 8.99 7.80 30.29
CA LEU A 101 8.84 6.39 29.92
C LEU A 101 10.05 5.54 30.32
N ASP A 102 11.23 6.14 30.57
CA ASP A 102 12.44 5.37 30.89
C ASP A 102 12.31 4.67 32.25
N GLU A 103 11.66 5.30 33.21
CA GLU A 103 11.43 4.71 34.55
C GLU A 103 10.43 3.56 34.52
N ALA A 104 9.33 3.70 33.77
CA ALA A 104 8.30 2.68 33.67
C ALA A 104 8.76 1.48 32.82
N LEU A 105 9.56 1.72 31.77
CA LEU A 105 10.12 0.65 30.94
C LEU A 105 11.29 -0.07 31.63
N ALA A 106 12.07 0.64 32.45
CA ALA A 106 13.09 0.01 33.30
C ALA A 106 12.50 -0.94 34.35
N ALA A 107 11.24 -0.71 34.75
CA ALA A 107 10.47 -1.59 35.62
C ALA A 107 9.90 -2.84 34.87
N GLY A 108 10.08 -2.95 33.55
CA GLY A 108 9.59 -4.08 32.75
C GLY A 108 8.08 -4.12 32.52
N GLU A 109 7.37 -3.04 32.83
CA GLU A 109 5.93 -2.94 32.63
C GLU A 109 5.60 -2.39 31.23
N PRO A 110 4.74 -3.05 30.44
CA PRO A 110 4.23 -2.46 29.21
C PRO A 110 3.38 -1.23 29.55
N ILE A 111 3.79 -0.08 29.07
CA ILE A 111 3.04 1.17 29.30
C ILE A 111 1.83 1.17 28.35
N ALA A 112 0.70 0.70 28.84
CA ALA A 112 -0.57 0.82 28.14
C ALA A 112 -1.08 2.27 28.29
N MET A 113 -0.93 3.09 27.25
CA MET A 113 -1.48 4.42 27.21
C MET A 113 -2.85 4.39 26.53
N ILE A 114 -3.91 4.66 27.29
CA ILE A 114 -5.27 4.73 26.76
C ILE A 114 -5.43 6.10 26.08
N GLY A 115 -5.35 6.13 24.75
CA GLY A 115 -5.65 7.31 23.94
C GLY A 115 -7.15 7.44 23.73
N ALA A 116 -7.80 8.44 24.32
CA ALA A 116 -9.14 8.82 23.91
C ALA A 116 -9.06 9.49 22.54
N SER A 117 -9.62 8.88 21.51
CA SER A 117 -9.86 9.54 20.23
C SER A 117 -10.89 10.65 20.43
N ASN A 118 -10.46 11.91 20.35
CA ASN A 118 -11.34 13.10 20.48
C ASN A 118 -12.11 13.42 19.17
N ARG A 119 -12.09 12.52 18.19
CA ARG A 119 -12.96 12.63 17.02
C ARG A 119 -14.18 11.75 17.23
N ALA A 120 -15.19 12.29 17.90
CA ALA A 120 -16.55 11.82 17.72
C ALA A 120 -16.88 11.96 16.23
N SER A 121 -17.01 10.84 15.54
CA SER A 121 -17.60 10.80 14.19
C SER A 121 -19.04 11.27 14.34
N GLN A 122 -19.36 12.46 13.84
CA GLN A 122 -20.74 12.90 13.67
C GLN A 122 -21.43 11.84 12.80
N GLY A 123 -22.36 11.08 13.39
CA GLY A 123 -23.13 10.05 12.69
C GLY A 123 -23.06 8.63 13.22
N ALA A 124 -22.44 8.37 14.36
CA ALA A 124 -22.45 7.03 14.97
C ALA A 124 -23.75 6.78 15.74
N SER A 125 -24.43 5.67 15.41
CA SER A 125 -25.58 5.14 16.17
C SER A 125 -25.27 4.99 17.67
N PRO A 126 -26.24 5.25 18.57
CA PRO A 126 -26.00 5.26 20.03
C PRO A 126 -25.66 3.90 20.64
N HIS A 127 -25.63 2.82 19.88
CA HIS A 127 -25.31 1.47 20.33
C HIS A 127 -23.90 0.96 19.97
N ALA A 128 -23.05 1.79 19.33
CA ALA A 128 -21.64 1.43 19.13
C ALA A 128 -20.87 1.59 20.42
N VAL A 129 -20.53 0.49 21.09
CA VAL A 129 -19.55 0.45 22.16
C VAL A 129 -18.25 1.07 21.63
N SER A 130 -17.91 2.25 22.12
CA SER A 130 -16.69 2.95 21.74
C SER A 130 -15.49 2.14 22.21
N ALA A 131 -14.94 1.29 21.33
CA ALA A 131 -13.70 0.59 21.58
C ALA A 131 -12.60 1.65 21.72
N ARG A 132 -12.09 1.82 22.93
CA ARG A 132 -10.99 2.76 23.26
C ARG A 132 -9.76 2.30 22.49
N GLY A 133 -9.14 3.20 21.72
CA GLY A 133 -7.88 2.93 21.07
C GLY A 133 -6.77 2.74 22.12
N GLN A 134 -5.80 1.89 21.83
CA GLN A 134 -4.71 1.52 22.73
C GLN A 134 -3.36 1.78 22.10
N VAL A 135 -2.38 2.20 22.90
CA VAL A 135 -0.96 2.29 22.53
C VAL A 135 -0.15 1.57 23.59
N GLU A 136 0.74 0.72 23.15
CA GLU A 136 1.70 -0.01 23.96
C GLU A 136 3.11 0.32 23.46
N ILE A 137 4.03 0.70 24.33
CA ILE A 137 5.41 0.93 23.98
C ILE A 137 6.17 -0.38 24.18
N LEU A 138 6.74 -0.87 23.07
CA LEU A 138 7.45 -2.16 23.04
C LEU A 138 8.95 -1.98 23.28
N ARG A 139 9.52 -0.91 22.75
CA ARG A 139 10.96 -0.61 22.85
C ARG A 139 11.23 0.87 22.62
N HIS A 140 12.30 1.37 23.21
CA HIS A 140 12.84 2.68 22.87
C HIS A 140 14.37 2.66 22.83
N VAL A 141 14.94 3.62 22.09
CA VAL A 141 16.40 3.79 21.96
C VAL A 141 16.72 5.26 21.68
N ARG A 142 17.90 5.73 22.08
CA ARG A 142 18.39 7.04 21.69
C ARG A 142 18.95 7.02 20.27
N HIS A 143 18.78 8.12 19.55
CA HIS A 143 19.28 8.25 18.18
C HIS A 143 19.61 9.71 17.84
N GLY A 144 20.65 9.93 17.02
CA GLY A 144 21.07 11.28 16.62
C GLY A 144 20.20 11.96 15.57
N ARG A 145 19.20 11.26 14.99
CA ARG A 145 18.38 11.78 13.91
C ARG A 145 16.90 11.62 14.17
N LYS A 146 16.12 12.59 13.71
CA LYS A 146 14.66 12.51 13.61
C LYS A 146 14.25 11.53 12.51
N LEU A 147 13.23 10.70 12.79
CA LEU A 147 12.59 9.88 11.76
C LEU A 147 11.90 10.77 10.71
N ARG A 148 12.05 10.42 9.46
CA ARG A 148 11.40 11.08 8.32
C ARG A 148 10.51 10.12 7.57
N ARG A 149 9.50 10.62 6.89
CA ARG A 149 8.65 9.81 6.02
C ARG A 149 9.50 9.09 4.97
N GLY A 150 9.26 7.79 4.78
CA GLY A 150 10.02 6.94 3.88
C GLY A 150 11.28 6.31 4.50
N SER A 151 11.53 6.47 5.82
CA SER A 151 12.69 5.85 6.49
C SER A 151 12.55 4.33 6.66
N HIS A 152 11.34 3.77 6.57
CA HIS A 152 11.14 2.32 6.64
C HIS A 152 11.41 1.67 5.28
N ARG A 153 12.05 0.52 5.30
CA ARG A 153 12.33 -0.26 4.08
C ARG A 153 11.15 -1.14 3.67
N ALA A 154 10.46 -1.71 4.65
CA ALA A 154 9.39 -2.67 4.43
C ALA A 154 8.35 -2.63 5.56
N ASN A 155 7.24 -3.31 5.32
CA ASN A 155 6.24 -3.64 6.33
C ASN A 155 5.98 -5.14 6.28
N ARG A 156 6.02 -5.80 7.43
CA ARG A 156 5.54 -7.18 7.59
C ARG A 156 4.06 -7.16 7.87
N PHE A 157 3.34 -8.00 7.16
CA PHE A 157 1.90 -8.14 7.30
C PHE A 157 1.55 -9.51 7.86
N ALA A 158 0.60 -9.56 8.79
CA ALA A 158 -0.15 -10.74 9.12
C ALA A 158 -1.63 -10.41 8.92
N VAL A 159 -2.25 -11.07 7.95
CA VAL A 159 -3.62 -10.77 7.50
C VAL A 159 -4.48 -12.02 7.65
N VAL A 160 -5.69 -11.86 8.18
CA VAL A 160 -6.70 -12.92 8.21
C VAL A 160 -7.82 -12.53 7.26
N LEU A 161 -8.06 -13.39 6.26
CA LEU A 161 -9.20 -13.33 5.37
C LEU A 161 -10.29 -14.23 5.92
N ARG A 162 -11.49 -13.70 6.12
CA ARG A 162 -12.62 -14.41 6.72
C ARG A 162 -13.79 -14.56 5.76
N ASP A 163 -14.71 -15.47 6.06
CA ASP A 163 -15.89 -15.74 5.26
C ASP A 163 -15.59 -16.03 3.80
N ILE A 164 -14.53 -16.79 3.57
CA ILE A 164 -14.10 -17.17 2.22
C ILE A 164 -15.24 -17.95 1.54
N ARG A 165 -15.59 -17.46 0.34
CA ARG A 165 -16.57 -18.08 -0.54
C ARG A 165 -15.93 -18.27 -1.91
N PRO A 166 -15.72 -19.53 -2.36
CA PRO A 166 -15.18 -19.79 -3.68
C PRO A 166 -16.00 -19.10 -4.77
N ARG A 167 -15.32 -18.60 -5.79
CA ARG A 167 -15.95 -18.05 -7.00
C ARG A 167 -15.87 -19.09 -8.11
N VAL A 168 -17.00 -19.34 -8.74
CA VAL A 168 -17.07 -20.15 -9.93
C VAL A 168 -16.56 -19.31 -11.10
N ALA A 169 -15.63 -19.85 -11.90
CA ALA A 169 -15.16 -19.17 -13.09
C ALA A 169 -16.33 -19.00 -14.07
N ALA A 170 -16.60 -17.78 -14.48
CA ALA A 170 -17.64 -17.52 -15.48
C ALA A 170 -17.28 -18.25 -16.79
N GLY A 171 -18.11 -19.20 -17.21
CA GLY A 171 -17.95 -19.91 -18.48
C GLY A 171 -17.48 -21.37 -18.40
N ASP A 172 -17.35 -21.95 -17.21
CA ASP A 172 -17.10 -23.38 -17.07
C ASP A 172 -18.43 -24.15 -16.86
N PRO A 173 -18.94 -24.86 -17.90
CA PRO A 173 -20.19 -25.63 -17.78
C PRO A 173 -20.10 -26.78 -16.78
N ALA A 174 -18.90 -27.27 -16.47
CA ALA A 174 -18.69 -28.36 -15.52
C ALA A 174 -18.73 -27.86 -14.05
N ALA A 175 -18.64 -26.54 -13.83
CA ALA A 175 -18.63 -25.93 -12.49
C ALA A 175 -20.01 -25.87 -11.83
N VAL A 176 -21.09 -26.30 -12.49
CA VAL A 176 -22.47 -26.23 -11.99
C VAL A 176 -22.83 -27.44 -11.10
N SER A 177 -22.04 -28.51 -11.08
CA SER A 177 -22.50 -29.77 -10.49
C SER A 177 -22.20 -29.98 -9.00
N VAL A 178 -21.24 -29.25 -8.39
CA VAL A 178 -21.01 -29.29 -6.94
C VAL A 178 -20.57 -27.89 -6.50
N ALA A 179 -21.33 -27.27 -5.60
CA ALA A 179 -20.93 -26.01 -4.99
C ALA A 179 -19.63 -26.24 -4.20
N GLU A 180 -18.49 -25.85 -4.81
CA GLU A 180 -17.18 -25.99 -4.20
C GLU A 180 -17.14 -25.20 -2.88
N THR A 181 -16.72 -25.84 -1.81
CA THR A 181 -16.60 -25.20 -0.50
C THR A 181 -15.17 -24.76 -0.24
N ALA A 182 -14.99 -23.74 0.59
CA ALA A 182 -13.66 -23.26 0.98
C ALA A 182 -12.85 -24.33 1.74
N GLY A 183 -13.53 -25.33 2.33
CA GLY A 183 -12.91 -26.46 3.01
C GLY A 183 -12.41 -27.56 2.06
N SER A 184 -12.81 -27.57 0.77
CA SER A 184 -12.43 -28.65 -0.14
C SER A 184 -10.92 -28.66 -0.44
N PRO A 185 -10.30 -29.86 -0.55
CA PRO A 185 -8.87 -29.98 -0.89
C PRO A 185 -8.52 -29.36 -2.22
N GLU A 186 -9.41 -29.44 -3.21
CA GLU A 186 -9.21 -28.91 -4.58
C GLU A 186 -9.15 -27.40 -4.55
N PHE A 187 -10.07 -26.74 -3.85
CA PHE A 187 -10.07 -25.29 -3.70
C PHE A 187 -8.82 -24.82 -2.95
N ARG A 188 -8.47 -25.47 -1.84
CA ARG A 188 -7.27 -25.15 -1.06
C ARG A 188 -5.99 -25.34 -1.88
N SER A 189 -5.93 -26.35 -2.74
CA SER A 189 -4.81 -26.56 -3.66
C SER A 189 -4.68 -25.43 -4.70
N ARG A 190 -5.81 -24.96 -5.26
CA ARG A 190 -5.79 -23.80 -6.20
C ARG A 190 -5.32 -22.52 -5.51
N VAL A 191 -5.80 -22.26 -4.29
CA VAL A 191 -5.33 -21.11 -3.50
C VAL A 191 -3.83 -21.21 -3.23
N ALA A 192 -3.34 -22.38 -2.82
CA ALA A 192 -1.92 -22.61 -2.58
C ALA A 192 -1.08 -22.44 -3.84
N ALA A 193 -1.56 -22.90 -5.01
CA ALA A 193 -0.91 -22.69 -6.29
C ALA A 193 -0.81 -21.20 -6.65
N ARG A 194 -1.89 -20.43 -6.45
CA ARG A 194 -1.90 -18.97 -6.66
C ARG A 194 -0.93 -18.26 -5.72
N VAL A 195 -0.87 -18.64 -4.45
CA VAL A 195 0.09 -18.08 -3.47
C VAL A 195 1.52 -18.33 -3.92
N ARG A 196 1.86 -19.54 -4.38
CA ARG A 196 3.19 -19.85 -4.94
C ARG A 196 3.50 -19.00 -6.16
N GLN A 197 2.57 -18.88 -7.11
CA GLN A 197 2.74 -18.06 -8.31
C GLN A 197 3.03 -16.59 -7.96
N ILE A 198 2.32 -16.02 -6.98
CA ILE A 198 2.57 -14.66 -6.49
C ILE A 198 3.95 -14.57 -5.81
N SER A 199 4.36 -15.58 -5.04
CA SER A 199 5.67 -15.61 -4.40
C SER A 199 6.81 -15.63 -5.43
N GLU A 200 6.64 -16.36 -6.54
CA GLU A 200 7.66 -16.51 -7.59
C GLU A 200 7.72 -15.31 -8.53
N LEU A 201 6.59 -14.84 -9.00
CA LEU A 201 6.50 -13.80 -10.04
C LEU A 201 6.26 -12.39 -9.49
N GLY A 202 5.85 -12.28 -8.22
CA GLY A 202 5.35 -11.04 -7.65
C GLY A 202 3.92 -10.74 -8.07
N PHE A 203 3.54 -9.47 -7.94
CA PHE A 203 2.22 -8.97 -8.31
C PHE A 203 2.30 -7.55 -8.89
N PRO A 204 1.29 -7.09 -9.66
CA PRO A 204 1.27 -5.75 -10.22
C PRO A 204 1.24 -4.67 -9.12
N ASN A 205 2.08 -3.66 -9.25
CA ASN A 205 2.29 -2.60 -8.28
C ASN A 205 1.21 -1.52 -8.31
N PHE A 206 -0.06 -1.93 -8.37
CA PHE A 206 -1.20 -1.02 -8.38
C PHE A 206 -1.30 -0.19 -7.11
N PHE A 207 -1.81 1.01 -7.25
CA PHE A 207 -2.32 1.77 -6.13
C PHE A 207 -3.74 1.30 -5.82
N GLY A 208 -3.96 0.87 -4.58
CA GLY A 208 -5.26 0.39 -4.14
C GLY A 208 -6.33 1.50 -3.99
N PRO A 209 -7.61 1.13 -3.81
CA PRO A 209 -8.74 2.06 -3.75
C PRO A 209 -8.59 3.19 -2.73
N GLN A 210 -7.95 2.92 -1.58
CA GLN A 210 -7.70 3.94 -0.55
C GLN A 210 -6.89 5.14 -1.04
N ARG A 211 -6.09 4.99 -2.11
CA ARG A 211 -5.33 6.08 -2.72
C ARG A 211 -6.24 7.12 -3.35
N PHE A 212 -7.37 6.67 -3.86
CA PHE A 212 -8.30 7.49 -4.60
C PHE A 212 -9.39 8.12 -3.72
N GLY A 213 -9.38 7.83 -2.41
CA GLY A 213 -10.34 8.35 -1.44
C GLY A 213 -11.68 7.63 -1.51
N ARG A 214 -12.67 8.12 -0.74
CA ARG A 214 -14.01 7.54 -0.76
C ARG A 214 -14.60 7.66 -2.17
N ASP A 215 -15.05 6.56 -2.73
CA ASP A 215 -15.67 6.43 -4.06
C ASP A 215 -14.78 6.95 -5.22
N GLY A 216 -13.46 6.88 -5.08
CA GLY A 216 -12.53 7.33 -6.13
C GLY A 216 -12.45 8.85 -6.34
N ARG A 217 -13.17 9.67 -5.57
CA ARG A 217 -13.41 11.11 -5.82
C ARG A 217 -12.16 11.99 -5.79
N ASN A 218 -11.03 11.52 -5.29
CA ASN A 218 -9.82 12.35 -5.24
C ASN A 218 -9.27 12.69 -6.64
N VAL A 219 -9.50 11.83 -7.63
CA VAL A 219 -9.12 12.12 -9.03
C VAL A 219 -10.00 13.21 -9.62
N GLU A 220 -11.31 13.12 -9.40
CA GLU A 220 -12.25 14.16 -9.82
C GLU A 220 -11.95 15.50 -9.16
N ARG A 221 -11.68 15.51 -7.85
CA ARG A 221 -11.28 16.71 -7.11
C ARG A 221 -9.95 17.30 -7.60
N ALA A 222 -9.01 16.46 -8.06
CA ALA A 222 -7.80 16.92 -8.72
C ALA A 222 -8.12 17.65 -10.02
N LEU A 223 -8.97 17.07 -10.88
CA LEU A 223 -9.44 17.70 -12.12
C LEU A 223 -10.15 19.04 -11.87
N GLN A 224 -11.03 19.10 -10.85
CA GLN A 224 -11.68 20.34 -10.46
C GLN A 224 -10.68 21.41 -10.00
N HIS A 225 -9.67 21.00 -9.23
CA HIS A 225 -8.60 21.90 -8.79
C HIS A 225 -7.76 22.41 -9.96
N PHE A 226 -7.43 21.55 -10.93
CA PHE A 226 -6.68 21.96 -12.13
C PHE A 226 -7.47 22.97 -12.99
N ARG A 227 -8.80 22.82 -13.08
CA ARG A 227 -9.68 23.77 -13.77
C ARG A 227 -9.85 25.09 -13.03
N GLN A 228 -9.72 25.07 -11.70
CA GLN A 228 -9.94 26.24 -10.82
C GLN A 228 -8.76 26.44 -9.85
N PRO A 229 -7.54 26.76 -10.32
CA PRO A 229 -6.33 26.79 -9.50
C PRO A 229 -6.34 27.90 -8.42
N ARG A 230 -7.21 28.92 -8.57
CA ARG A 230 -7.36 30.01 -7.59
C ARG A 230 -8.04 29.56 -6.28
N LYS A 231 -8.76 28.44 -6.27
CA LYS A 231 -9.37 27.90 -5.05
C LYS A 231 -8.28 27.33 -4.14
N ARG A 232 -8.08 27.97 -2.99
CA ARG A 232 -7.06 27.53 -2.02
C ARG A 232 -7.44 26.18 -1.43
N LEU A 233 -6.52 25.22 -1.52
CA LEU A 233 -6.56 23.94 -0.83
C LEU A 233 -5.57 23.95 0.33
N SER A 234 -5.89 23.21 1.41
CA SER A 234 -4.87 22.93 2.42
C SER A 234 -3.72 22.12 1.79
N ARG A 235 -2.52 22.25 2.36
CA ARG A 235 -1.34 21.48 1.89
C ARG A 235 -1.63 19.98 1.82
N THR A 236 -2.35 19.45 2.79
CA THR A 236 -2.73 18.04 2.85
C THR A 236 -3.69 17.66 1.73
N GLN A 237 -4.75 18.44 1.49
CA GLN A 237 -5.70 18.17 0.41
C GLN A 237 -5.02 18.24 -0.96
N ARG A 238 -4.20 19.27 -1.21
CA ARG A 238 -3.43 19.39 -2.45
C ARG A 238 -2.55 18.15 -2.68
N SER A 239 -1.81 17.71 -1.66
CA SER A 239 -0.98 16.52 -1.74
C SER A 239 -1.77 15.25 -2.05
N LEU A 240 -2.94 15.06 -1.43
CA LEU A 240 -3.81 13.90 -1.67
C LEU A 240 -4.33 13.88 -3.11
N TYR A 241 -4.81 15.03 -3.63
CA TYR A 241 -5.36 15.09 -4.97
C TYR A 241 -4.32 14.90 -6.06
N LEU A 242 -3.16 15.55 -5.95
CA LEU A 242 -2.04 15.37 -6.87
C LEU A 242 -1.54 13.91 -6.87
N SER A 243 -1.44 13.32 -5.68
CA SER A 243 -1.04 11.91 -5.55
C SER A 243 -2.06 10.96 -6.19
N ALA A 244 -3.36 11.19 -6.00
CA ALA A 244 -4.41 10.38 -6.62
C ALA A 244 -4.39 10.50 -8.16
N ALA A 245 -4.30 11.72 -8.69
CA ALA A 245 -4.22 11.96 -10.13
C ALA A 245 -3.02 11.22 -10.77
N ARG A 246 -1.85 11.33 -10.15
CA ARG A 246 -0.62 10.69 -10.61
C ARG A 246 -0.72 9.16 -10.55
N SER A 247 -1.29 8.63 -9.47
CA SER A 247 -1.53 7.19 -9.28
C SER A 247 -2.51 6.63 -10.29
N ALA A 248 -3.52 7.40 -10.67
CA ALA A 248 -4.51 7.02 -11.66
C ALA A 248 -3.89 6.83 -13.05
N LEU A 249 -3.03 7.74 -13.50
CA LEU A 249 -2.31 7.61 -14.77
C LEU A 249 -1.40 6.37 -14.77
N PHE A 250 -0.70 6.13 -13.67
CA PHE A 250 0.13 4.94 -13.51
C PHE A 250 -0.69 3.65 -13.56
N ASN A 251 -1.78 3.55 -12.79
CA ASN A 251 -2.63 2.37 -12.77
C ASN A 251 -3.18 2.06 -14.17
N ARG A 252 -3.52 3.07 -14.96
CA ARG A 252 -4.04 2.90 -16.31
C ARG A 252 -3.03 2.23 -17.25
N VAL A 253 -1.77 2.70 -17.25
CA VAL A 253 -0.72 2.09 -18.06
C VAL A 253 -0.44 0.66 -17.56
N LEU A 254 -0.36 0.47 -16.24
CA LEU A 254 -0.13 -0.85 -15.66
C LEU A 254 -1.27 -1.82 -15.98
N ALA A 255 -2.53 -1.37 -15.94
CA ALA A 255 -3.69 -2.21 -16.27
C ALA A 255 -3.64 -2.72 -17.73
N ALA A 256 -3.25 -1.86 -18.67
CA ALA A 256 -3.04 -2.27 -20.07
C ALA A 256 -1.95 -3.34 -20.15
N ARG A 257 -0.80 -3.11 -19.50
CA ARG A 257 0.31 -4.07 -19.47
C ARG A 257 -0.04 -5.42 -18.84
N VAL A 258 -0.90 -5.41 -17.81
CA VAL A 258 -1.39 -6.65 -17.18
C VAL A 258 -2.28 -7.41 -18.17
N ARG A 259 -3.22 -6.74 -18.85
CA ARG A 259 -4.08 -7.38 -19.87
C ARG A 259 -3.30 -7.96 -21.04
N GLU A 260 -2.22 -7.31 -21.45
CA GLU A 260 -1.31 -7.75 -22.51
C GLU A 260 -0.29 -8.79 -22.04
N GLY A 261 -0.21 -9.09 -20.74
CA GLY A 261 0.80 -9.97 -20.15
C GLY A 261 2.23 -9.43 -20.23
N SER A 262 2.40 -8.11 -20.42
CA SER A 262 3.71 -7.45 -20.59
C SER A 262 4.27 -6.84 -19.31
N TRP A 263 3.56 -6.86 -18.19
CA TRP A 263 3.92 -6.20 -16.93
C TRP A 263 5.20 -6.73 -16.24
N LEU A 264 5.64 -7.95 -16.61
CA LEU A 264 6.88 -8.58 -16.12
C LEU A 264 8.09 -8.36 -17.04
N ARG A 265 7.88 -7.83 -18.25
CA ARG A 265 8.92 -7.71 -19.29
C ARG A 265 9.29 -6.26 -19.51
N LEU A 266 10.57 -5.99 -19.73
CA LEU A 266 11.02 -4.71 -20.26
C LEU A 266 10.63 -4.59 -21.72
N GLN A 267 10.16 -3.41 -22.10
CA GLN A 267 9.87 -3.05 -23.49
C GLN A 267 11.04 -2.26 -24.07
N VAL A 268 11.19 -2.29 -25.40
CA VAL A 268 12.18 -1.47 -26.10
C VAL A 268 11.88 0.02 -25.84
N GLY A 269 12.89 0.76 -25.37
CA GLY A 269 12.75 2.18 -25.02
C GLY A 269 12.18 2.42 -23.61
N GLU A 270 12.02 1.39 -22.80
CA GLU A 270 11.54 1.50 -21.42
C GLU A 270 12.69 1.67 -20.43
N PRO A 271 12.64 2.68 -19.53
CA PRO A 271 13.57 2.76 -18.41
C PRO A 271 13.37 1.62 -17.41
N ALA A 272 14.44 0.93 -17.03
CA ALA A 272 14.45 -0.06 -15.97
C ALA A 272 14.65 0.58 -14.59
N VAL A 273 13.81 0.26 -13.61
CA VAL A 273 13.92 0.76 -12.23
C VAL A 273 14.77 -0.20 -11.40
N LEU A 274 15.72 0.34 -10.64
CA LEU A 274 16.56 -0.43 -9.72
C LEU A 274 15.78 -0.81 -8.45
N ALA A 275 15.89 -2.05 -8.04
CA ALA A 275 15.25 -2.55 -6.82
C ALA A 275 15.65 -1.74 -5.58
N GLY A 276 14.71 -1.53 -4.66
CA GLY A 276 14.95 -0.83 -3.41
C GLY A 276 15.23 0.69 -3.55
N SER A 277 15.15 1.24 -4.77
CA SER A 277 15.37 2.67 -5.02
C SER A 277 14.34 3.27 -5.97
N GLN A 278 14.42 4.59 -6.18
CA GLN A 278 13.66 5.28 -7.23
C GLN A 278 14.53 5.59 -8.45
N SER A 279 15.77 5.11 -8.45
CA SER A 279 16.69 5.29 -9.56
C SER A 279 16.31 4.38 -10.72
N PHE A 280 16.59 4.86 -11.92
CA PHE A 280 16.35 4.11 -13.16
C PHE A 280 17.49 4.35 -14.15
N PHE A 281 17.60 3.49 -15.14
CA PHE A 281 18.50 3.66 -16.26
C PHE A 281 17.82 3.24 -17.55
N MET A 282 18.34 3.73 -18.68
CA MET A 282 17.91 3.27 -20.00
C MET A 282 18.75 2.08 -20.40
N PRO A 283 18.15 0.91 -20.61
CA PRO A 283 18.86 -0.22 -21.20
C PRO A 283 19.38 0.17 -22.59
N SER A 284 20.67 -0.08 -22.86
CA SER A 284 21.30 0.22 -24.16
C SER A 284 21.44 -1.02 -25.00
N GLY A 285 21.23 -0.88 -26.32
CA GLY A 285 21.52 -1.89 -27.33
C GLY A 285 20.47 -3.00 -27.48
N ASP A 286 20.82 -4.02 -28.25
CA ASP A 286 19.98 -5.17 -28.62
C ASP A 286 19.61 -6.10 -27.47
N ASN A 287 20.06 -5.77 -26.25
CA ASN A 287 19.86 -6.53 -25.03
C ASN A 287 18.41 -6.53 -24.52
N VAL A 288 17.53 -5.71 -25.09
CA VAL A 288 16.09 -5.64 -24.71
C VAL A 288 15.25 -6.71 -25.40
N GLU A 289 15.78 -7.35 -26.45
CA GLU A 289 15.06 -8.43 -27.15
C GLU A 289 14.98 -9.70 -26.30
N PRO A 290 13.80 -10.37 -26.25
CA PRO A 290 13.56 -11.55 -25.42
C PRO A 290 14.37 -12.79 -25.80
N ALA A 291 15.01 -12.79 -26.96
CA ALA A 291 15.59 -13.99 -27.60
C ALA A 291 17.02 -14.35 -27.14
N ALA A 292 17.77 -13.42 -26.55
CA ALA A 292 19.12 -13.71 -26.08
C ALA A 292 19.18 -13.73 -24.55
N GLY A 293 19.71 -14.79 -23.96
CA GLY A 293 20.06 -14.87 -22.55
C GLY A 293 21.09 -13.80 -22.20
N GLY A 294 20.62 -12.60 -21.84
CA GLY A 294 21.47 -11.45 -21.56
C GLY A 294 21.36 -11.02 -20.09
N GLU A 295 22.34 -10.26 -19.65
CA GLU A 295 22.45 -9.71 -18.29
C GLU A 295 21.14 -9.05 -17.79
N LEU A 296 20.39 -8.35 -18.63
CA LEU A 296 19.13 -7.71 -18.27
C LEU A 296 18.04 -8.71 -17.88
N ARG A 297 17.97 -9.85 -18.59
CA ARG A 297 16.99 -10.89 -18.27
C ARG A 297 17.31 -11.56 -16.94
N GLU A 298 18.59 -11.80 -16.68
CA GLU A 298 19.05 -12.36 -15.42
C GLU A 298 18.79 -11.40 -14.26
N ARG A 299 19.11 -10.13 -14.42
CA ARG A 299 18.82 -9.08 -13.44
C ARG A 299 17.31 -8.91 -13.18
N LEU A 300 16.48 -9.03 -14.22
CA LEU A 300 15.02 -9.07 -14.07
C LEU A 300 14.55 -10.30 -13.28
N ALA A 301 15.10 -11.47 -13.59
CA ALA A 301 14.75 -12.72 -12.90
C ALA A 301 15.15 -12.69 -11.44
N LEU A 302 16.34 -12.15 -11.12
CA LEU A 302 16.83 -11.96 -9.75
C LEU A 302 16.08 -10.85 -8.98
N GLY A 303 15.30 -10.01 -9.68
CA GLY A 303 14.59 -8.91 -9.06
C GLY A 303 15.47 -7.69 -8.74
N ASP A 304 16.68 -7.61 -9.31
CA ASP A 304 17.58 -6.47 -9.18
C ASP A 304 17.07 -5.24 -9.93
N ILE A 305 16.35 -5.47 -11.03
CA ILE A 305 15.68 -4.44 -11.81
C ILE A 305 14.23 -4.81 -12.06
N HIS A 306 13.42 -3.79 -12.35
CA HIS A 306 11.99 -3.96 -12.63
C HIS A 306 11.58 -3.20 -13.89
N PRO A 307 10.62 -3.74 -14.67
CA PRO A 307 9.91 -2.98 -15.67
C PRO A 307 9.20 -1.81 -15.00
N SER A 308 8.92 -0.74 -15.73
CA SER A 308 8.39 0.48 -15.16
C SER A 308 7.29 1.13 -16.01
N ALA A 309 6.50 1.98 -15.37
CA ALA A 309 5.52 2.83 -16.02
C ALA A 309 5.69 4.29 -15.59
N PRO A 310 5.12 5.27 -16.33
CA PRO A 310 5.34 6.67 -16.08
C PRO A 310 4.75 7.09 -14.74
N TRP A 311 5.55 7.77 -13.94
CA TRP A 311 5.12 8.53 -12.78
C TRP A 311 5.03 9.99 -13.19
N TRP A 312 3.89 10.36 -13.81
CA TRP A 312 3.72 11.55 -14.64
C TRP A 312 4.06 12.87 -13.94
N GLY A 313 4.67 13.78 -14.67
CA GLY A 313 5.03 15.13 -14.23
C GLY A 313 5.59 15.95 -15.39
N ARG A 314 6.13 17.13 -15.11
CA ARG A 314 6.76 18.02 -16.08
C ARG A 314 8.10 17.47 -16.57
N GLY A 315 8.53 17.92 -17.73
CA GLY A 315 9.78 17.54 -18.36
C GLY A 315 9.55 16.60 -19.54
N LYS A 316 10.66 16.18 -20.16
CA LYS A 316 10.60 15.23 -21.28
C LYS A 316 10.18 13.85 -20.75
N PRO A 317 9.36 13.12 -21.48
CA PRO A 317 9.10 11.71 -21.19
C PRO A 317 10.42 10.93 -21.05
N LEU A 318 10.45 10.01 -20.12
CA LEU A 318 11.66 9.22 -19.84
C LEU A 318 11.75 7.96 -20.70
N ALA A 319 10.61 7.48 -21.23
CA ALA A 319 10.56 6.41 -22.23
C ALA A 319 10.87 6.96 -23.63
N THR A 320 11.27 6.07 -24.55
CA THR A 320 11.55 6.38 -25.97
C THR A 320 10.90 5.35 -26.88
N GLY A 321 10.86 5.64 -28.19
CA GLY A 321 10.38 4.71 -29.23
C GLY A 321 9.01 4.13 -28.93
N ALA A 322 8.83 2.85 -29.20
CA ALA A 322 7.54 2.15 -29.08
C ALA A 322 6.93 2.21 -27.65
N CYS A 323 7.77 2.18 -26.61
CA CYS A 323 7.29 2.33 -25.23
C CYS A 323 6.66 3.71 -25.00
N LEU A 324 7.28 4.78 -25.49
CA LEU A 324 6.73 6.14 -25.40
C LEU A 324 5.43 6.28 -26.20
N GLU A 325 5.37 5.72 -27.40
CA GLU A 325 4.18 5.74 -28.24
C GLU A 325 3.01 5.06 -27.55
N GLN A 326 3.22 3.87 -26.98
CA GLN A 326 2.20 3.13 -26.23
C GLN A 326 1.73 3.92 -25.00
N GLU A 327 2.66 4.43 -24.17
CA GLU A 327 2.32 5.21 -22.97
C GLU A 327 1.53 6.48 -23.35
N THR A 328 1.90 7.14 -24.43
CA THR A 328 1.22 8.34 -24.93
C THR A 328 -0.20 8.01 -25.41
N ALA A 329 -0.36 6.94 -26.19
CA ALA A 329 -1.66 6.50 -26.68
C ALA A 329 -2.59 6.09 -25.52
N LEU A 330 -2.09 5.35 -24.53
CA LEU A 330 -2.85 4.95 -23.35
C LEU A 330 -3.31 6.13 -22.50
N LEU A 331 -2.59 7.25 -22.52
CA LEU A 331 -2.89 8.45 -21.74
C LEU A 331 -3.46 9.61 -22.57
N ALA A 332 -3.82 9.39 -23.85
CA ALA A 332 -4.24 10.44 -24.76
C ALA A 332 -5.49 11.23 -24.26
N ASP A 333 -6.51 10.54 -23.77
CA ASP A 333 -7.74 11.13 -23.24
C ASP A 333 -7.61 11.66 -21.80
N ALA A 334 -6.46 11.48 -21.15
CA ALA A 334 -6.16 11.99 -19.82
C ALA A 334 -5.37 13.32 -19.82
N GLN A 335 -5.47 14.12 -20.91
CA GLN A 335 -4.72 15.35 -21.11
C GLN A 335 -4.85 16.31 -19.91
N ALA A 336 -6.06 16.54 -19.40
CA ALA A 336 -6.30 17.46 -18.31
C ALA A 336 -5.58 17.04 -16.99
N LEU A 337 -5.43 15.71 -16.75
CA LEU A 337 -4.66 15.21 -15.62
C LEU A 337 -3.16 15.42 -15.83
N ARG A 338 -2.66 15.14 -17.04
CA ARG A 338 -1.23 15.30 -17.39
C ARG A 338 -0.79 16.73 -17.23
N GLU A 339 -1.47 17.66 -17.90
CA GLU A 339 -1.17 19.10 -17.87
C GLU A 339 -1.30 19.67 -16.45
N GLY A 340 -2.35 19.26 -15.70
CA GLY A 340 -2.54 19.71 -14.32
C GLY A 340 -1.42 19.27 -13.38
N LEU A 341 -0.87 18.08 -13.56
CA LEU A 341 0.28 17.58 -12.78
C LEU A 341 1.56 18.32 -13.15
N GLU A 342 1.78 18.63 -14.43
CA GLU A 342 2.91 19.39 -14.92
C GLU A 342 2.90 20.84 -14.39
N GLN A 343 1.75 21.51 -14.48
CA GLN A 343 1.52 22.85 -13.93
C GLN A 343 1.66 22.89 -12.40
N ALA A 344 1.31 21.81 -11.71
CA ALA A 344 1.51 21.67 -10.26
C ALA A 344 2.99 21.56 -9.87
N GLY A 345 3.91 21.39 -10.82
CA GLY A 345 5.36 21.34 -10.62
C GLY A 345 5.89 19.98 -10.19
N LEU A 346 5.17 18.89 -10.47
CA LEU A 346 5.68 17.54 -10.26
C LEU A 346 6.60 17.14 -11.42
N ASP A 347 7.75 16.57 -11.12
CA ASP A 347 8.69 16.12 -12.14
C ASP A 347 8.37 14.72 -12.65
N GLN A 348 8.73 14.42 -13.90
CA GLN A 348 8.68 13.07 -14.47
C GLN A 348 9.55 12.11 -13.63
N ALA A 349 9.02 10.91 -13.41
CA ALA A 349 9.74 9.82 -12.77
C ALA A 349 9.24 8.48 -13.32
N ARG A 350 9.83 7.39 -12.85
CA ARG A 350 9.39 6.03 -13.18
C ARG A 350 8.99 5.29 -11.90
N ARG A 351 8.07 4.35 -12.04
CA ARG A 351 7.68 3.46 -10.95
C ARG A 351 7.63 2.03 -11.48
N ALA A 352 8.18 1.09 -10.69
CA ALA A 352 8.14 -0.33 -11.01
C ALA A 352 6.71 -0.83 -11.22
N THR A 353 6.49 -1.63 -12.27
CA THR A 353 5.19 -2.24 -12.60
C THR A 353 4.87 -3.43 -11.73
N ARG A 354 5.89 -4.05 -11.11
CA ARG A 354 5.74 -5.23 -10.26
C ARG A 354 6.31 -5.03 -8.87
N VAL A 355 5.82 -5.81 -7.93
CA VAL A 355 6.39 -5.98 -6.60
C VAL A 355 6.77 -7.43 -6.42
N LEU A 356 8.01 -7.72 -6.06
CA LEU A 356 8.42 -9.03 -5.59
C LEU A 356 8.17 -9.08 -4.08
N VAL A 357 7.55 -10.16 -3.62
CA VAL A 357 7.13 -10.29 -2.23
C VAL A 357 7.96 -11.35 -1.48
N GLY A 358 8.66 -12.20 -2.21
CA GLY A 358 9.35 -13.34 -1.62
C GLY A 358 8.38 -14.38 -1.09
N VAL A 359 8.70 -14.96 0.06
CA VAL A 359 7.87 -16.02 0.65
C VAL A 359 6.58 -15.45 1.22
N ILE A 360 5.47 -16.04 0.82
CA ILE A 360 4.15 -15.83 1.43
C ILE A 360 3.80 -17.09 2.22
N GLU A 361 3.75 -16.98 3.53
CA GLU A 361 3.22 -18.05 4.38
C GLU A 361 1.70 -17.99 4.34
N SER A 362 1.07 -19.12 4.04
CA SER A 362 -0.39 -19.26 4.04
C SER A 362 -0.84 -20.42 4.89
N ARG A 363 -1.84 -20.21 5.74
CA ARG A 363 -2.38 -21.24 6.63
C ARG A 363 -3.88 -21.09 6.77
N TRP A 364 -4.61 -22.16 6.50
CA TRP A 364 -6.03 -22.23 6.86
C TRP A 364 -6.19 -22.31 8.37
N LEU A 365 -6.96 -21.38 8.94
CA LEU A 365 -7.24 -21.31 10.38
C LEU A 365 -8.48 -22.14 10.75
N ASP A 366 -9.43 -22.17 9.82
CA ASP A 366 -10.65 -22.98 9.82
C ASP A 366 -11.09 -23.23 8.38
N ASP A 367 -12.32 -23.72 8.16
CA ASP A 367 -12.83 -24.04 6.82
C ASP A 367 -13.09 -22.79 5.95
N ARG A 368 -13.15 -21.58 6.53
CA ARG A 368 -13.50 -20.35 5.82
C ARG A 368 -12.59 -19.17 6.15
N SER A 369 -11.49 -19.42 6.83
CA SER A 369 -10.53 -18.37 7.22
C SER A 369 -9.12 -18.74 6.85
N LEU A 370 -8.45 -17.84 6.12
CA LEU A 370 -7.07 -17.98 5.64
C LEU A 370 -6.17 -16.91 6.27
N GLY A 371 -5.16 -17.34 7.00
CA GLY A 371 -4.08 -16.51 7.50
C GLY A 371 -2.96 -16.40 6.46
N LEU A 372 -2.47 -15.18 6.24
CA LEU A 372 -1.36 -14.87 5.34
C LEU A 372 -0.30 -14.06 6.10
N ARG A 373 0.99 -14.39 5.88
CA ARG A 373 2.12 -13.58 6.35
C ARG A 373 3.05 -13.29 5.20
N PHE A 374 3.43 -12.04 5.03
CA PHE A 374 4.33 -11.59 3.96
C PHE A 374 4.95 -10.24 4.30
N SER A 375 6.05 -9.89 3.61
CA SER A 375 6.69 -8.58 3.73
C SER A 375 6.59 -7.83 2.40
N LEU A 376 6.28 -6.52 2.47
CA LEU A 376 6.22 -5.67 1.29
C LEU A 376 7.15 -4.47 1.44
N PRO A 377 7.85 -4.07 0.36
CA PRO A 377 8.62 -2.83 0.34
C PRO A 377 7.75 -1.60 0.65
N SER A 378 8.39 -0.55 1.18
CA SER A 378 7.74 0.74 1.40
C SER A 378 7.08 1.28 0.11
N GLY A 379 5.88 1.84 0.25
CA GLY A 379 5.13 2.41 -0.89
C GLY A 379 4.33 1.40 -1.72
N THR A 380 4.24 0.14 -1.29
CA THR A 380 3.39 -0.89 -1.89
C THR A 380 2.15 -1.16 -1.04
N PHE A 381 1.14 -1.80 -1.61
CA PHE A 381 -0.17 -1.97 -0.96
C PHE A 381 -0.52 -3.45 -0.80
N ALA A 382 -0.76 -3.87 0.44
CA ALA A 382 -1.23 -5.22 0.74
C ALA A 382 -2.54 -5.57 0.00
N THR A 383 -3.42 -4.58 -0.18
CA THR A 383 -4.67 -4.78 -0.94
C THR A 383 -4.45 -5.17 -2.38
N SER A 384 -3.35 -4.74 -3.02
CA SER A 384 -3.02 -5.16 -4.39
C SER A 384 -2.56 -6.61 -4.46
N LEU A 385 -1.83 -7.10 -3.45
CA LEU A 385 -1.52 -8.53 -3.31
C LEU A 385 -2.78 -9.36 -3.07
N LEU A 386 -3.65 -8.91 -2.13
CA LEU A 386 -4.88 -9.63 -1.81
C LEU A 386 -5.84 -9.72 -3.02
N ALA A 387 -5.85 -8.70 -3.90
CA ALA A 387 -6.65 -8.69 -5.11
C ALA A 387 -6.24 -9.78 -6.12
N GLU A 388 -4.98 -10.25 -6.09
CA GLU A 388 -4.52 -11.37 -6.90
C GLU A 388 -5.06 -12.74 -6.41
N LEU A 389 -5.52 -12.80 -5.18
CA LEU A 389 -6.13 -14.01 -4.59
C LEU A 389 -7.65 -14.00 -4.75
N GLY A 390 -8.28 -12.88 -4.40
CA GLY A 390 -9.74 -12.81 -4.33
C GLY A 390 -10.27 -11.39 -4.21
N VAL A 391 -11.59 -11.26 -4.29
CA VAL A 391 -12.29 -10.00 -3.99
C VAL A 391 -12.37 -9.84 -2.48
N CYS A 392 -11.41 -9.11 -1.93
CA CYS A 392 -11.29 -8.88 -0.49
C CYS A 392 -11.86 -7.50 -0.13
N VAL A 393 -12.93 -7.47 0.66
CA VAL A 393 -13.57 -6.23 1.09
C VAL A 393 -13.38 -6.00 2.59
N PRO A 394 -13.15 -4.75 3.04
CA PRO A 394 -13.18 -4.44 4.46
C PRO A 394 -14.58 -4.67 5.04
N ALA A 395 -14.66 -5.11 6.30
CA ALA A 395 -15.95 -5.37 6.96
C ALA A 395 -16.91 -4.18 6.93
N ASP A 396 -16.39 -2.93 6.99
CA ASP A 396 -17.21 -1.71 6.96
C ASP A 396 -17.92 -1.46 5.63
N SER A 397 -17.38 -1.98 4.52
CA SER A 397 -17.95 -1.75 3.20
C SER A 397 -19.28 -2.45 3.01
N ARG A 398 -19.58 -3.48 3.82
CA ARG A 398 -20.85 -4.23 3.74
C ARG A 398 -22.01 -3.58 4.51
N VAL A 399 -21.72 -2.79 5.53
CA VAL A 399 -22.77 -2.14 6.33
C VAL A 399 -23.51 -1.08 5.51
N ASN A 400 -22.82 -0.40 4.60
CA ASN A 400 -23.43 0.63 3.76
C ASN A 400 -24.26 0.09 2.59
N ASN A 401 -24.06 -1.15 2.14
CA ASN A 401 -24.84 -1.71 1.03
C ASN A 401 -26.18 -2.29 1.48
N ASN A 402 -26.34 -2.68 2.76
CA ASN A 402 -27.60 -3.18 3.28
C ASN A 402 -28.60 -2.06 3.68
N GLU A 403 -28.17 -0.80 3.74
CA GLU A 403 -29.07 0.35 3.98
C GLU A 403 -29.65 0.97 2.70
N VAL A 404 -29.16 0.58 1.53
CA VAL A 404 -29.63 1.06 0.22
C VAL A 404 -30.71 0.15 -0.39
N GLU A 405 -30.88 -1.08 0.14
CA GLU A 405 -31.89 -2.05 -0.32
C GLU A 405 -33.14 -2.14 0.60
N LYS A 406 -33.40 -1.11 1.41
CA LYS A 406 -34.64 -1.03 2.19
C LYS A 406 -35.46 0.20 1.81
#